data_6cfd44d21fbb6dd74c6ccb5582f26cbd
#
_entry.id   6cfd44d21fbb6dd74c6ccb5582f26cbd
#
_cell.length_a   1.000
_cell.length_b   1.000
_cell.length_c   1.000
_cell.angle_alpha   90.00
_cell.angle_beta   90.00
_cell.angle_gamma   90.00
#
_symmetry.space_group_name_H-M   'P 1'
#
loop_
_entity.id
_entity.type
_entity.pdbx_description
1 polymer ?
#
loop_
_entity_poly.entity_id
_entity_poly.type
_entity_poly.pdbx_seq_one_letter_code
_entity_poly.pdbx_strand_id
1 'polypeptide(L)'
;MLHLRLIVPPDLVPPVMEILEETPEVTNLWRLAGAAAKPAGDLVSCDVAREDATRLLGELRALGLEDRGSIAAEYVDVSLSQGARDAELAADGSPADAVVWEDVDRRVLESSTLSISFLVLMVIATMMGAIGILTDSIILLIGAMLVGPE
;
A
#
# COMPACT_ATOMS: atom_id res chain seq x y z
N MET A 1 -5.02 -8.33 8.96
CA MET A 1 -5.62 -6.99 9.29
C MET A 1 -4.86 -5.89 8.58
N LEU A 2 -5.53 -4.81 8.23
CA LEU A 2 -4.95 -3.56 7.72
C LEU A 2 -5.27 -2.43 8.69
N HIS A 3 -4.26 -1.71 9.15
CA HIS A 3 -4.42 -0.54 10.00
C HIS A 3 -4.60 0.70 9.14
N LEU A 4 -5.70 1.40 9.31
CA LEU A 4 -6.00 2.65 8.62
C LEU A 4 -5.79 3.84 9.55
N ARG A 5 -5.05 4.82 9.07
CA ARG A 5 -4.87 6.11 9.70
C ARG A 5 -5.36 7.19 8.75
N LEU A 6 -6.41 7.87 9.14
CA LEU A 6 -7.10 8.86 8.34
C LEU A 6 -6.93 10.24 8.95
N ILE A 7 -6.68 11.25 8.12
CA ILE A 7 -6.81 12.65 8.51
C ILE A 7 -8.04 13.17 7.81
N VAL A 8 -9.06 13.50 8.60
CA VAL A 8 -10.40 13.80 8.12
C VAL A 8 -10.72 15.27 8.33
N PRO A 9 -10.99 16.06 7.28
CA PRO A 9 -11.51 17.42 7.41
C PRO A 9 -12.81 17.44 8.21
N PRO A 10 -13.08 18.51 8.98
CA PRO A 10 -14.23 18.56 9.91
C PRO A 10 -15.60 18.29 9.25
N ASP A 11 -15.78 18.72 8.00
CA ASP A 11 -17.02 18.53 7.25
C ASP A 11 -17.21 17.09 6.72
N LEU A 12 -16.13 16.32 6.57
CA LEU A 12 -16.18 14.91 6.19
C LEU A 12 -16.25 13.95 7.37
N VAL A 13 -16.06 14.43 8.59
CA VAL A 13 -16.08 13.57 9.79
C VAL A 13 -17.39 12.80 9.95
N PRO A 14 -18.58 13.42 9.83
CA PRO A 14 -19.83 12.67 9.99
C PRO A 14 -19.96 11.49 9.00
N PRO A 15 -19.86 11.69 7.67
CA PRO A 15 -20.01 10.59 6.72
C PRO A 15 -18.88 9.55 6.81
N VAL A 16 -17.66 9.93 7.15
CA VAL A 16 -16.56 8.97 7.37
C VAL A 16 -16.82 8.10 8.58
N MET A 17 -17.24 8.70 9.70
CA MET A 17 -17.56 7.93 10.91
C MET A 17 -18.73 6.98 10.69
N GLU A 18 -19.78 7.42 9.99
CA GLU A 18 -20.93 6.57 9.65
C GLU A 18 -20.50 5.32 8.88
N ILE A 19 -19.70 5.46 7.83
CA ILE A 19 -19.16 4.33 7.06
C ILE A 19 -18.35 3.38 7.97
N LEU A 20 -17.45 3.93 8.79
CA LEU A 20 -16.58 3.11 9.63
C LEU A 20 -17.32 2.39 10.76
N GLU A 21 -18.36 3.02 11.34
CA GLU A 21 -19.18 2.44 12.41
C GLU A 21 -20.17 1.38 11.89
N GLU A 22 -20.65 1.53 10.64
CA GLU A 22 -21.58 0.60 10.03
C GLU A 22 -20.89 -0.62 9.38
N THR A 23 -19.56 -0.58 9.20
CA THR A 23 -18.78 -1.67 8.61
C THR A 23 -18.40 -2.70 9.68
N PRO A 24 -18.97 -3.94 9.68
CA PRO A 24 -18.68 -4.96 10.70
C PRO A 24 -17.24 -5.46 10.71
N GLU A 25 -16.54 -5.36 9.58
CA GLU A 25 -15.16 -5.77 9.37
C GLU A 25 -14.16 -4.75 9.93
N VAL A 26 -14.66 -3.60 10.44
CA VAL A 26 -13.86 -2.56 11.11
C VAL A 26 -13.84 -2.81 12.62
N THR A 27 -12.66 -2.71 13.21
CA THR A 27 -12.45 -2.80 14.66
C THR A 27 -11.43 -1.76 15.12
N ASN A 28 -11.26 -1.63 16.45
CA ASN A 28 -10.32 -0.67 17.07
C ASN A 28 -10.50 0.77 16.56
N LEU A 29 -11.75 1.17 16.27
CA LEU A 29 -12.05 2.52 15.78
C LEU A 29 -11.92 3.55 16.90
N TRP A 30 -11.15 4.60 16.66
CA TRP A 30 -11.03 5.75 17.56
C TRP A 30 -10.76 7.04 16.78
N ARG A 31 -11.09 8.16 17.41
CA ARG A 31 -11.00 9.50 16.84
C ARG A 31 -10.38 10.47 17.83
N LEU A 32 -9.46 11.30 17.36
CA LEU A 32 -8.93 12.46 18.09
C LEU A 32 -9.27 13.74 17.31
N ALA A 33 -10.16 14.54 17.89
CA ALA A 33 -10.64 15.76 17.26
C ALA A 33 -9.53 16.82 17.17
N GLY A 34 -9.34 17.41 15.99
CA GLY A 34 -8.40 18.48 15.73
C GLY A 34 -6.92 18.12 15.94
N ALA A 35 -6.57 16.83 15.96
CA ALA A 35 -5.21 16.38 16.26
C ALA A 35 -4.23 16.56 15.10
N ALA A 36 -4.72 16.63 13.86
CA ALA A 36 -3.88 16.76 12.69
C ALA A 36 -3.67 18.23 12.29
N ALA A 37 -2.40 18.61 12.06
CA ALA A 37 -2.02 19.97 11.70
C ALA A 37 -1.86 20.17 10.18
N LYS A 38 -1.42 19.13 9.44
CA LYS A 38 -1.20 19.17 7.97
C LYS A 38 -1.53 17.80 7.34
N PRO A 39 -2.62 17.71 6.58
CA PRO A 39 -3.72 18.68 6.51
C PRO A 39 -4.41 18.85 7.88
N ALA A 40 -5.05 19.98 8.10
CA ALA A 40 -5.76 20.22 9.35
C ALA A 40 -7.04 19.37 9.38
N GLY A 41 -7.28 18.68 10.49
CA GLY A 41 -8.44 17.82 10.64
C GLY A 41 -8.39 16.92 11.86
N ASP A 42 -9.34 16.01 11.94
CA ASP A 42 -9.39 14.98 12.96
C ASP A 42 -8.53 13.78 12.55
N LEU A 43 -7.88 13.18 13.53
CA LEU A 43 -7.20 11.92 13.34
C LEU A 43 -8.17 10.78 13.68
N VAL A 44 -8.49 9.97 12.70
CA VAL A 44 -9.30 8.75 12.86
C VAL A 44 -8.42 7.55 12.54
N SER A 45 -8.51 6.53 13.37
CA SER A 45 -7.77 5.29 13.15
C SER A 45 -8.65 4.09 13.44
N CYS A 46 -8.46 3.04 12.63
CA CYS A 46 -9.17 1.77 12.78
C CYS A 46 -8.35 0.64 12.17
N ASP A 47 -8.73 -0.58 12.50
CA ASP A 47 -8.24 -1.79 11.86
C ASP A 47 -9.37 -2.41 11.05
N VAL A 48 -9.07 -2.90 9.83
CA VAL A 48 -10.05 -3.54 8.94
C VAL A 48 -9.53 -4.90 8.47
N ALA A 49 -10.44 -5.85 8.25
CA ALA A 49 -10.10 -7.11 7.60
C ALA A 49 -9.59 -6.85 6.17
N ARG A 50 -8.58 -7.60 5.72
CA ARG A 50 -7.94 -7.38 4.41
C ARG A 50 -8.92 -7.56 3.24
N GLU A 51 -9.82 -8.50 3.39
CA GLU A 51 -10.81 -8.89 2.38
C GLU A 51 -11.72 -7.72 2.00
N ASP A 52 -12.06 -6.89 2.96
CA ASP A 52 -12.95 -5.74 2.77
C ASP A 52 -12.24 -4.39 2.60
N ALA A 53 -10.92 -4.37 2.75
CA ALA A 53 -10.13 -3.14 2.72
C ALA A 53 -10.29 -2.35 1.41
N THR A 54 -10.28 -3.03 0.25
CA THR A 54 -10.45 -2.38 -1.06
C THR A 54 -11.81 -1.70 -1.19
N ARG A 55 -12.89 -2.35 -0.74
CA ARG A 55 -14.24 -1.75 -0.74
C ARG A 55 -14.28 -0.51 0.14
N LEU A 56 -13.82 -0.62 1.38
CA LEU A 56 -13.82 0.49 2.33
C LEU A 56 -12.97 1.67 1.85
N LEU A 57 -11.77 1.41 1.31
CA LEU A 57 -10.91 2.45 0.73
C LEU A 57 -11.59 3.13 -0.47
N GLY A 58 -12.31 2.37 -1.30
CA GLY A 58 -13.10 2.92 -2.40
C GLY A 58 -14.21 3.87 -1.93
N GLU A 59 -14.95 3.51 -0.88
CA GLU A 59 -15.99 4.36 -0.28
C GLU A 59 -15.41 5.66 0.32
N LEU A 60 -14.28 5.56 1.05
CA LEU A 60 -13.59 6.73 1.60
C LEU A 60 -13.05 7.68 0.51
N ARG A 61 -12.56 7.13 -0.61
CA ARG A 61 -12.14 7.90 -1.78
C ARG A 61 -13.32 8.59 -2.47
N ALA A 62 -14.46 7.91 -2.57
CA ALA A 62 -15.68 8.51 -3.14
C ALA A 62 -16.17 9.74 -2.38
N LEU A 63 -15.87 9.84 -1.07
CA LEU A 63 -16.10 11.04 -0.27
C LEU A 63 -15.08 12.17 -0.55
N GLY A 64 -14.07 11.94 -1.38
CA GLY A 64 -12.99 12.91 -1.64
C GLY A 64 -11.97 13.03 -0.50
N LEU A 65 -11.88 12.02 0.38
CA LEU A 65 -10.96 12.06 1.52
C LEU A 65 -9.49 12.04 1.07
N GLU A 66 -9.17 11.37 -0.03
CA GLU A 66 -7.81 11.31 -0.58
C GLU A 66 -7.30 12.70 -0.99
N ASP A 67 -8.17 13.54 -1.60
CA ASP A 67 -7.80 14.87 -2.10
C ASP A 67 -7.74 15.94 -1.01
N ARG A 68 -8.56 15.81 0.03
CA ARG A 68 -8.81 16.85 1.03
C ARG A 68 -8.23 16.54 2.41
N GLY A 69 -7.95 15.28 2.65
CA GLY A 69 -7.41 14.74 3.89
C GLY A 69 -6.18 13.90 3.65
N SER A 70 -6.13 12.74 4.29
CA SER A 70 -5.09 11.73 4.06
C SER A 70 -5.61 10.34 4.44
N ILE A 71 -5.25 9.35 3.64
CA ILE A 71 -5.46 7.94 3.93
C ILE A 71 -4.10 7.26 3.96
N ALA A 72 -3.72 6.67 5.08
CA ALA A 72 -2.54 5.82 5.20
C ALA A 72 -2.98 4.43 5.65
N ALA A 73 -2.45 3.41 4.99
CA ALA A 73 -2.73 2.02 5.28
C ALA A 73 -1.43 1.26 5.57
N GLU A 74 -1.41 0.50 6.64
CA GLU A 74 -0.26 -0.28 7.07
C GLU A 74 -0.70 -1.72 7.38
N TYR A 75 0.09 -2.71 6.96
CA TYR A 75 -0.18 -4.10 7.31
C TYR A 75 0.14 -4.37 8.77
N VAL A 76 -0.82 -4.97 9.48
CA VAL A 76 -0.62 -5.45 10.85
C VAL A 76 -0.30 -6.93 10.79
N ASP A 77 0.92 -7.29 11.16
CA ASP A 77 1.36 -8.69 11.14
C ASP A 77 0.68 -9.53 12.21
N VAL A 78 0.45 -8.95 13.39
CA VAL A 78 -0.20 -9.64 14.51
C VAL A 78 -1.18 -8.70 15.21
N SER A 79 -2.45 -9.09 15.28
CA SER A 79 -3.48 -8.45 16.08
C SER A 79 -4.10 -9.47 17.04
N LEU A 80 -3.96 -9.24 18.35
CA LEU A 80 -4.42 -10.15 19.40
C LEU A 80 -5.59 -9.53 20.16
N SER A 81 -6.77 -9.51 19.54
CA SER A 81 -8.00 -9.04 20.19
C SER A 81 -9.19 -9.89 19.78
N GLN A 82 -10.25 -9.88 20.58
CA GLN A 82 -11.52 -10.51 20.20
C GLN A 82 -12.12 -9.77 19.00
N GLY A 83 -12.12 -8.43 19.02
CA GLY A 83 -12.63 -7.62 17.93
C GLY A 83 -11.95 -7.90 16.59
N ALA A 84 -10.61 -8.14 16.58
CA ALA A 84 -9.91 -8.52 15.36
C ALA A 84 -10.39 -9.87 14.80
N ARG A 85 -10.62 -10.85 15.67
CA ARG A 85 -11.18 -12.16 15.27
C ARG A 85 -12.61 -12.05 14.74
N ASP A 86 -13.43 -11.24 15.40
CA ASP A 86 -14.82 -11.04 15.00
C ASP A 86 -14.90 -10.30 13.66
N ALA A 87 -14.04 -9.32 13.42
CA ALA A 87 -13.93 -8.59 12.15
C ALA A 87 -13.44 -9.51 10.99
N GLU A 88 -12.46 -10.39 11.26
CA GLU A 88 -12.00 -11.37 10.26
C GLU A 88 -13.07 -12.44 9.95
N LEU A 89 -13.92 -12.78 10.93
CA LEU A 89 -15.04 -13.71 10.72
C LEU A 89 -16.22 -13.06 9.99
N ALA A 90 -16.39 -11.75 10.10
CA ALA A 90 -17.40 -10.99 9.39
C ALA A 90 -17.05 -10.79 7.92
N ALA A 91 -15.77 -10.76 7.59
CA ALA A 91 -15.30 -10.57 6.22
C ALA A 91 -15.53 -11.83 5.36
N ASP A 92 -16.02 -11.64 4.13
CA ASP A 92 -16.22 -12.69 3.15
C ASP A 92 -14.89 -13.03 2.46
N GLY A 93 -14.38 -14.25 2.64
CA GLY A 93 -13.19 -14.74 1.92
C GLY A 93 -12.12 -15.37 2.82
N SER A 94 -10.93 -15.55 2.26
CA SER A 94 -9.76 -16.07 2.97
C SER A 94 -8.69 -14.99 3.08
N PRO A 95 -8.15 -14.72 4.26
CA PRO A 95 -7.06 -13.75 4.44
C PRO A 95 -5.83 -14.00 3.56
N ALA A 96 -5.63 -15.27 3.17
CA ALA A 96 -4.52 -15.69 2.31
C ALA A 96 -4.69 -15.25 0.84
N ASP A 97 -5.93 -15.07 0.40
CA ASP A 97 -6.27 -14.70 -0.98
C ASP A 97 -6.65 -13.21 -1.12
N ALA A 98 -6.71 -12.49 0.00
CA ALA A 98 -7.07 -11.08 0.02
C ALA A 98 -5.96 -10.20 -0.56
N VAL A 99 -6.24 -9.61 -1.72
CA VAL A 99 -5.36 -8.67 -2.41
C VAL A 99 -5.89 -7.26 -2.23
N VAL A 100 -5.11 -6.41 -1.57
CA VAL A 100 -5.41 -4.96 -1.51
C VAL A 100 -4.87 -4.33 -2.79
N TRP A 101 -5.76 -4.07 -3.75
CA TRP A 101 -5.40 -3.60 -5.10
C TRP A 101 -4.65 -2.28 -5.09
N GLU A 102 -4.93 -1.40 -4.14
CA GLU A 102 -4.23 -0.13 -3.96
C GLU A 102 -2.74 -0.30 -3.68
N ASP A 103 -2.35 -1.34 -2.94
CA ASP A 103 -0.95 -1.64 -2.69
C ASP A 103 -0.26 -2.23 -3.93
N VAL A 104 -0.98 -3.07 -4.69
CA VAL A 104 -0.48 -3.63 -5.96
C VAL A 104 -0.23 -2.52 -6.97
N ASP A 105 -1.18 -1.62 -7.19
CA ASP A 105 -1.04 -0.50 -8.13
C ASP A 105 0.15 0.38 -7.77
N ARG A 106 0.31 0.71 -6.50
CA ARG A 106 1.46 1.51 -6.03
C ARG A 106 2.78 0.79 -6.26
N ARG A 107 2.91 -0.49 -5.93
CA ARG A 107 4.14 -1.27 -6.13
C ARG A 107 4.49 -1.42 -7.62
N VAL A 108 3.49 -1.61 -8.47
CA VAL A 108 3.68 -1.67 -9.93
C VAL A 108 4.18 -0.33 -10.45
N LEU A 109 3.60 0.78 -10.03
CA LEU A 109 4.04 2.13 -10.42
C LEU A 109 5.48 2.42 -9.93
N GLU A 110 5.80 2.08 -8.67
CA GLU A 110 7.14 2.25 -8.10
C GLU A 110 8.19 1.41 -8.84
N SER A 111 7.86 0.16 -9.20
CA SER A 111 8.77 -0.74 -9.92
C SER A 111 8.87 -0.43 -11.42
N SER A 112 7.90 0.28 -12.01
CA SER A 112 7.91 0.66 -13.42
C SER A 112 8.66 1.97 -13.72
N THR A 113 9.13 2.71 -12.70
CA THR A 113 9.88 3.94 -12.90
C THR A 113 11.32 3.63 -13.36
N LEU A 114 11.63 4.02 -14.59
CA LEU A 114 12.99 3.92 -15.12
C LEU A 114 13.93 4.83 -14.33
N SER A 115 14.81 4.25 -13.53
CA SER A 115 15.84 5.03 -12.84
C SER A 115 17.05 5.27 -13.76
N ILE A 116 17.76 6.38 -13.55
CA ILE A 116 19.02 6.67 -14.26
C ILE A 116 20.03 5.55 -13.99
N SER A 117 20.05 5.00 -12.77
CA SER A 117 20.90 3.87 -12.40
C SER A 117 20.61 2.62 -13.24
N PHE A 118 19.34 2.32 -13.51
CA PHE A 118 18.93 1.22 -14.37
C PHE A 118 19.50 1.37 -15.78
N LEU A 119 19.37 2.57 -16.38
CA LEU A 119 19.89 2.84 -17.72
C LEU A 119 21.42 2.74 -17.78
N VAL A 120 22.13 3.26 -16.78
CA VAL A 120 23.59 3.17 -16.71
C VAL A 120 24.05 1.71 -16.59
N LEU A 121 23.45 0.94 -15.69
CA LEU A 121 23.77 -0.49 -15.53
C LEU A 121 23.47 -1.29 -16.79
N MET A 122 22.37 -1.01 -17.48
CA MET A 122 22.03 -1.65 -18.76
C MET A 122 23.08 -1.35 -19.84
N VAL A 123 23.55 -0.11 -19.95
CA VAL A 123 24.62 0.26 -20.90
C VAL A 123 25.94 -0.46 -20.55
N ILE A 124 26.31 -0.49 -19.26
CA ILE A 124 27.54 -1.19 -18.84
C ILE A 124 27.43 -2.69 -19.13
N ALA A 125 26.31 -3.32 -18.80
CA ALA A 125 26.09 -4.75 -19.05
C ALA A 125 26.14 -5.08 -20.53
N THR A 126 25.53 -4.27 -21.40
CA THR A 126 25.58 -4.46 -22.85
C THR A 126 26.99 -4.29 -23.41
N MET A 127 27.74 -3.30 -22.93
CA MET A 127 29.16 -3.12 -23.35
C MET A 127 30.02 -4.30 -22.90
N MET A 128 29.87 -4.76 -21.64
CA MET A 128 30.60 -5.96 -21.17
C MET A 128 30.24 -7.21 -21.94
N GLY A 129 28.97 -7.42 -22.28
CA GLY A 129 28.52 -8.53 -23.10
C GLY A 129 29.10 -8.49 -24.50
N ALA A 130 29.11 -7.33 -25.16
CA ALA A 130 29.69 -7.14 -26.47
C ALA A 130 31.20 -7.44 -26.49
N ILE A 131 31.96 -6.94 -25.50
CA ILE A 131 33.39 -7.24 -25.37
C ILE A 131 33.60 -8.73 -25.09
N GLY A 132 32.75 -9.35 -24.24
CA GLY A 132 32.81 -10.78 -23.93
C GLY A 132 32.67 -11.66 -25.19
N ILE A 133 31.76 -11.30 -26.10
CA ILE A 133 31.58 -12.00 -27.38
C ILE A 133 32.81 -11.80 -28.30
N LEU A 134 33.30 -10.57 -28.42
CA LEU A 134 34.44 -10.26 -29.29
C LEU A 134 35.75 -10.87 -28.80
N THR A 135 35.92 -11.09 -27.51
CA THR A 135 37.12 -11.66 -26.88
C THR A 135 36.98 -13.15 -26.57
N ASP A 136 35.85 -13.76 -26.93
CA ASP A 136 35.50 -15.16 -26.61
C ASP A 136 35.65 -15.49 -25.11
N SER A 137 35.30 -14.53 -24.25
CA SER A 137 35.48 -14.63 -22.82
C SER A 137 34.14 -14.93 -22.10
N ILE A 138 33.95 -16.17 -21.65
CA ILE A 138 32.80 -16.63 -20.90
C ILE A 138 32.69 -15.86 -19.56
N ILE A 139 33.81 -15.49 -18.95
CA ILE A 139 33.85 -14.76 -17.69
C ILE A 139 33.19 -13.38 -17.83
N LEU A 140 33.48 -12.65 -18.90
CA LEU A 140 32.89 -11.36 -19.21
C LEU A 140 31.39 -11.47 -19.51
N LEU A 141 30.94 -12.54 -20.18
CA LEU A 141 29.53 -12.79 -20.43
C LEU A 141 28.76 -13.05 -19.15
N ILE A 142 29.29 -13.86 -18.23
CA ILE A 142 28.68 -14.09 -16.92
C ILE A 142 28.66 -12.78 -16.10
N GLY A 143 29.75 -12.01 -16.13
CA GLY A 143 29.83 -10.70 -15.50
C GLY A 143 28.77 -9.72 -16.00
N ALA A 144 28.53 -9.70 -17.32
CA ALA A 144 27.49 -8.88 -17.93
C ALA A 144 26.07 -9.26 -17.46
N MET A 145 25.79 -10.56 -17.27
CA MET A 145 24.51 -11.03 -16.72
C MET A 145 24.31 -10.65 -15.27
N LEU A 146 25.38 -10.61 -14.46
CA LEU A 146 25.32 -10.21 -13.05
C LEU A 146 25.19 -8.69 -12.84
N VAL A 147 25.67 -7.90 -13.78
CA VAL A 147 25.60 -6.43 -13.74
C VAL A 147 24.30 -5.92 -14.36
N GLY A 148 23.65 -6.75 -15.19
CA GLY A 148 22.35 -6.41 -15.76
C GLY A 148 21.31 -6.17 -14.66
N PRO A 149 20.44 -5.16 -14.81
CA PRO A 149 19.35 -4.93 -13.86
C PRO A 149 18.34 -6.06 -13.97
N GLU A 150 18.00 -6.65 -12.83
CA GLU A 150 16.90 -7.61 -12.68
C GLU A 150 15.57 -6.88 -12.52
#